data_cc253c106c7f48e7561354867ce92413
#
_entry.id   cc253c106c7f48e7561354867ce92413
#
_cell.length_a   1.000
_cell.length_b   1.000
_cell.length_c   1.000
_cell.angle_alpha   90.00
_cell.angle_beta   90.00
_cell.angle_gamma   90.00
#
_symmetry.space_group_name_H-M   'P 1'
#
loop_
_entity.id
_entity.type
_entity.pdbx_description
1 polymer ?
#
loop_
_entity_poly.entity_id
_entity_poly.type
_entity_poly.pdbx_seq_one_letter_code
_entity_poly.pdbx_strand_id
1 'polypeptide(L)'
;PIQRIAQKARAVGMHMILATQRPDVKIVTGTIKANIPTRIAFRTQSVVDSRTVLDCKGADQLIGKGDMLYSASGAITRVQCAFVDTPEVENIVSHIEKQQHYFEPYQLPEYVP
;
A
#
# COMPACT_ATOMS: atom_id res chain seq x y z
N PRO A 1 6.54 -12.34 -9.74
CA PRO A 1 7.17 -11.06 -10.13
C PRO A 1 7.33 -10.10 -8.95
N ILE A 2 6.28 -9.76 -8.21
CA ILE A 2 6.30 -8.79 -7.08
C ILE A 2 7.38 -9.13 -6.05
N GLN A 3 7.43 -10.38 -5.61
CA GLN A 3 8.41 -10.85 -4.64
C GLN A 3 9.86 -10.65 -5.12
N ARG A 4 10.12 -10.97 -6.39
CA ARG A 4 11.44 -10.81 -7.00
C ARG A 4 11.85 -9.34 -7.14
N ILE A 5 10.91 -8.47 -7.47
CA ILE A 5 11.13 -7.02 -7.52
C ILE A 5 11.41 -6.49 -6.11
N ALA A 6 10.60 -6.86 -5.12
CA ALA A 6 10.79 -6.44 -3.73
C ALA A 6 12.17 -6.82 -3.18
N GLN A 7 12.70 -8.00 -3.54
CA GLN A 7 14.04 -8.44 -3.13
C GLN A 7 15.16 -7.63 -3.78
N LYS A 8 15.00 -7.19 -5.03
CA LYS A 8 16.06 -6.56 -5.85
C LYS A 8 15.95 -5.05 -5.96
N ALA A 9 14.78 -4.50 -5.74
CA ALA A 9 14.46 -3.08 -5.97
C ALA A 9 15.33 -2.13 -5.13
N ARG A 10 15.68 -2.53 -3.92
CA ARG A 10 16.52 -1.73 -3.02
C ARG A 10 17.88 -1.38 -3.61
N ALA A 11 18.52 -2.33 -4.30
CA ALA A 11 19.85 -2.15 -4.89
C ALA A 11 19.85 -1.15 -6.05
N VAL A 12 18.70 -0.93 -6.70
CA VAL A 12 18.55 -0.07 -7.88
C VAL A 12 17.74 1.19 -7.60
N GLY A 13 17.46 1.48 -6.32
CA GLY A 13 16.73 2.70 -5.91
C GLY A 13 15.25 2.71 -6.29
N MET A 14 14.62 1.56 -6.51
CA MET A 14 13.18 1.47 -6.74
C MET A 14 12.41 1.50 -5.43
N HIS A 15 11.35 2.28 -5.41
CA HIS A 15 10.37 2.27 -4.32
C HIS A 15 9.13 1.50 -4.76
N MET A 16 8.58 0.69 -3.86
CA MET A 16 7.40 -0.11 -4.15
C MET A 16 6.32 0.14 -3.09
N ILE A 17 5.12 0.44 -3.55
CA ILE A 17 3.93 0.58 -2.71
C ILE A 17 2.96 -0.54 -3.10
N LEU A 18 2.65 -1.41 -2.13
CA LEU A 18 1.66 -2.47 -2.29
C LEU A 18 0.43 -2.13 -1.46
N ALA A 19 -0.68 -1.91 -2.13
CA ALA A 19 -1.95 -1.61 -1.48
C ALA A 19 -2.96 -2.72 -1.78
N THR A 20 -3.66 -3.18 -0.76
CA THR A 20 -4.72 -4.20 -0.89
C THR A 20 -5.87 -3.91 0.07
N GLN A 21 -7.08 -4.21 -0.36
CA GLN A 21 -8.28 -4.18 0.48
C GLN A 21 -8.55 -5.51 1.19
N ARG A 22 -7.83 -6.57 0.80
CA ARG A 22 -7.97 -7.91 1.39
C ARG A 22 -6.60 -8.40 1.83
N PRO A 23 -6.23 -8.18 3.09
CA PRO A 23 -4.98 -8.69 3.65
C PRO A 23 -5.11 -10.19 3.92
N ASP A 24 -5.01 -10.99 2.87
CA ASP A 24 -4.97 -12.45 2.96
C ASP A 24 -3.52 -12.92 3.09
N VAL A 25 -3.28 -13.93 3.90
CA VAL A 25 -1.97 -14.57 4.10
C VAL A 25 -1.40 -15.10 2.77
N LYS A 26 -2.27 -15.50 1.83
CA LYS A 26 -1.86 -15.92 0.49
C LYS A 26 -1.34 -14.79 -0.38
N ILE A 27 -1.76 -13.57 -0.11
CA ILE A 27 -1.35 -12.35 -0.83
C ILE A 27 -0.18 -11.69 -0.12
N VAL A 28 -0.31 -11.47 1.19
CA VAL A 28 0.72 -10.87 2.04
C VAL A 28 1.55 -11.99 2.67
N THR A 29 2.39 -12.59 1.85
CA THR A 29 3.24 -13.70 2.28
C THR A 29 4.37 -13.26 3.20
N GLY A 30 4.92 -14.20 3.97
CA GLY A 30 6.08 -13.94 4.82
C GLY A 30 7.28 -13.38 4.05
N THR A 31 7.49 -13.79 2.80
CA THR A 31 8.58 -13.29 1.96
C THR A 31 8.33 -11.84 1.53
N ILE A 32 7.11 -11.45 1.20
CA ILE A 32 6.76 -10.05 0.91
C ILE A 32 6.99 -9.21 2.16
N LYS A 33 6.51 -9.66 3.32
CA LYS A 33 6.66 -8.96 4.60
C LYS A 33 8.12 -8.76 4.99
N ALA A 34 8.98 -9.73 4.72
CA ALA A 34 10.41 -9.63 4.99
C ALA A 34 11.13 -8.57 4.13
N ASN A 35 10.65 -8.31 2.93
CA ASN A 35 11.24 -7.36 1.99
C ASN A 35 10.57 -5.99 1.98
N ILE A 36 9.42 -5.85 2.64
CA ILE A 36 8.69 -4.58 2.80
C ILE A 36 8.55 -4.31 4.29
N PRO A 37 9.54 -3.65 4.90
CA PRO A 37 9.58 -3.47 6.36
C PRO A 37 8.62 -2.39 6.86
N THR A 38 8.28 -1.41 6.04
CA THR A 38 7.33 -0.36 6.39
C THR A 38 5.92 -0.80 6.04
N ARG A 39 5.02 -0.72 7.00
CA ARG A 39 3.63 -1.17 6.84
C ARG A 39 2.67 -0.14 7.40
N ILE A 40 1.56 -0.01 6.71
CA ILE A 40 0.44 0.84 7.11
C ILE A 40 -0.81 -0.01 7.13
N ALA A 41 -1.55 0.04 8.20
CA ALA A 41 -2.87 -0.57 8.29
C ALA A 41 -3.90 0.48 8.70
N PHE A 42 -4.87 0.69 7.84
CA PHE A 42 -6.12 1.34 8.20
C PHE A 42 -7.00 0.35 8.95
N ARG A 43 -8.19 0.77 9.36
CA ARG A 43 -9.10 -0.11 10.08
C ARG A 43 -9.34 -1.41 9.32
N THR A 44 -9.07 -2.53 9.98
CA THR A 44 -9.35 -3.88 9.48
C THR A 44 -10.66 -4.40 10.07
N GLN A 45 -11.25 -5.40 9.39
CA GLN A 45 -12.48 -6.02 9.86
C GLN A 45 -12.25 -7.01 11.01
N SER A 46 -11.06 -7.57 11.10
CA SER A 46 -10.73 -8.59 12.08
C SER A 46 -9.31 -8.42 12.66
N VAL A 47 -9.10 -9.02 13.84
CA VAL A 47 -7.78 -9.14 14.45
C VAL A 47 -6.83 -9.96 13.56
N VAL A 48 -7.36 -10.94 12.82
CA VAL A 48 -6.57 -11.78 11.90
C VAL A 48 -5.98 -10.90 10.79
N ASP A 49 -6.78 -10.03 10.21
CA ASP A 49 -6.32 -9.10 9.16
C ASP A 49 -5.25 -8.14 9.70
N SER A 50 -5.45 -7.62 10.92
CA SER A 50 -4.45 -6.78 11.58
C SER A 50 -3.11 -7.51 11.73
N ARG A 51 -3.13 -8.75 12.20
CA ARG A 51 -1.92 -9.59 12.33
C ARG A 51 -1.28 -9.91 10.98
N THR A 52 -2.09 -10.12 9.97
CA THR A 52 -1.58 -10.39 8.61
C THR A 52 -0.75 -9.22 8.08
N VAL A 53 -1.16 -7.99 8.32
CA VAL A 53 -0.43 -6.80 7.86
C VAL A 53 0.68 -6.40 8.82
N LEU A 54 0.38 -6.31 10.12
CA LEU A 54 1.26 -5.68 11.12
C LEU A 54 2.01 -6.66 12.01
N ASP A 55 1.72 -7.95 11.92
CA ASP A 55 2.17 -8.99 12.86
C ASP A 55 1.64 -8.80 14.30
N CYS A 56 0.73 -7.84 14.51
CA CYS A 56 0.11 -7.58 15.80
C CYS A 56 -1.37 -7.22 15.66
N LYS A 57 -2.08 -7.24 16.77
CA LYS A 57 -3.46 -6.75 16.88
C LYS A 57 -3.49 -5.21 16.97
N GLY A 58 -4.63 -4.61 16.74
CA GLY A 58 -4.88 -3.19 16.98
C GLY A 58 -5.54 -2.44 15.82
N ALA A 59 -5.28 -2.84 14.58
CA ALA A 59 -5.92 -2.21 13.42
C ALA A 59 -7.44 -2.44 13.36
N ASP A 60 -7.92 -3.52 13.95
CA ASP A 60 -9.34 -3.82 14.09
C ASP A 60 -10.08 -2.86 15.04
N GLN A 61 -9.36 -2.18 15.92
CA GLN A 61 -9.90 -1.22 16.90
C GLN A 61 -9.82 0.24 16.44
N LEU A 62 -9.29 0.51 15.25
CA LEU A 62 -9.21 1.86 14.69
C LEU A 62 -10.61 2.42 14.39
N ILE A 63 -10.74 3.74 14.46
CA ILE A 63 -12.02 4.44 14.24
C ILE A 63 -12.44 4.41 12.77
N GLY A 64 -11.47 4.42 11.84
CA GLY A 64 -11.70 4.62 10.42
C GLY A 64 -11.45 6.07 9.99
N LYS A 65 -11.84 6.43 8.78
CA LYS A 65 -11.70 7.80 8.24
C LYS A 65 -10.26 8.37 8.33
N GLY A 66 -9.29 7.54 7.96
CA GLY A 66 -7.88 7.94 7.96
C GLY A 66 -7.11 7.61 9.24
N ASP A 67 -7.77 7.04 10.26
CA ASP A 67 -7.10 6.52 11.45
C ASP A 67 -6.30 5.26 11.07
N MET A 68 -5.00 5.28 11.29
CA MET A 68 -4.10 4.20 10.87
C MET A 68 -3.05 3.84 11.90
N LEU A 69 -2.50 2.65 11.78
CA LEU A 69 -1.27 2.23 12.43
C LEU A 69 -0.14 2.20 11.40
N TYR A 70 0.94 2.87 11.74
CA TYR A 70 2.19 2.90 10.98
C TYR A 70 3.23 2.07 11.71
N SER A 71 3.82 1.11 11.01
CA SER A 71 4.89 0.26 11.53
C SER A 71 6.14 0.44 10.70
N ALA A 72 7.21 0.85 11.35
CA ALA A 72 8.54 0.89 10.77
C ALA A 72 9.53 0.26 11.74
N SER A 73 10.31 -0.72 11.27
CA SER A 73 11.34 -1.39 12.08
C SER A 73 10.84 -1.93 13.43
N GLY A 74 9.59 -2.41 13.47
CA GLY A 74 8.98 -3.00 14.66
C GLY A 74 8.30 -2.02 15.63
N ALA A 75 8.53 -0.71 15.48
CA ALA A 75 7.82 0.31 16.25
C ALA A 75 6.47 0.65 15.58
N ILE A 76 5.40 0.71 16.37
CA ILE A 76 4.06 1.03 15.89
C ILE A 76 3.64 2.39 16.42
N THR A 77 3.22 3.26 15.51
CA THR A 77 2.70 4.58 15.80
C THR A 77 1.30 4.72 15.23
N ARG A 78 0.38 5.21 16.04
CA ARG A 78 -0.97 5.56 15.57
C ARG A 78 -0.94 6.97 14.99
N VAL A 79 -1.48 7.11 13.78
CA VAL A 79 -1.50 8.38 13.04
C VAL A 79 -2.91 8.62 12.51
N GLN A 80 -3.39 9.84 12.67
CA GLN A 80 -4.62 10.31 12.02
C GLN A 80 -4.23 10.96 10.70
N CYS A 81 -4.56 10.32 9.59
CA CYS A 81 -4.41 10.87 8.26
C CYS A 81 -5.60 11.72 7.85
N ALA A 82 -5.40 12.56 6.85
CA ALA A 82 -6.50 13.17 6.14
C ALA A 82 -7.40 12.07 5.52
N PHE A 83 -8.70 12.27 5.61
CA PHE A 83 -9.65 11.41 4.94
C PHE A 83 -9.83 11.90 3.50
N VAL A 84 -9.67 10.99 2.56
CA VAL A 84 -9.88 11.23 1.12
C VAL A 84 -11.01 10.32 0.66
N ASP A 85 -12.08 10.92 0.15
CA ASP A 85 -13.23 10.21 -0.36
C ASP A 85 -13.30 10.30 -1.89
N THR A 86 -14.24 9.59 -2.47
CA THR A 86 -14.42 9.50 -3.94
C THR A 86 -14.47 10.88 -4.64
N PRO A 87 -15.19 11.90 -4.13
CA PRO A 87 -15.21 13.20 -4.76
C PRO A 87 -13.84 13.88 -4.85
N GLU A 88 -12.99 13.75 -3.82
CA GLU A 88 -11.63 14.29 -3.84
C GLU A 88 -10.75 13.55 -4.85
N VAL A 89 -10.88 12.23 -4.93
CA VAL A 89 -10.16 11.41 -5.93
C VAL A 89 -10.56 11.84 -7.34
N GLU A 90 -11.84 12.00 -7.62
CA GLU A 90 -12.35 12.47 -8.92
C GLU A 90 -11.82 13.86 -9.28
N ASN A 91 -11.77 14.78 -8.33
CA ASN A 91 -11.21 16.11 -8.53
C ASN A 91 -9.72 16.07 -8.87
N ILE A 92 -8.94 15.23 -8.18
CA ILE A 92 -7.49 15.06 -8.43
C ILE A 92 -7.28 14.45 -9.82
N VAL A 93 -8.01 13.40 -10.17
CA VAL A 93 -7.92 12.74 -11.46
C VAL A 93 -8.29 13.70 -12.60
N SER A 94 -9.37 14.46 -12.46
CA SER A 94 -9.78 15.49 -13.44
C SER A 94 -8.73 16.59 -13.59
N HIS A 95 -8.06 16.98 -12.51
CA HIS A 95 -6.98 17.95 -12.55
C HIS A 95 -5.78 17.41 -13.34
N ILE A 96 -5.40 16.15 -13.10
CA ILE A 96 -4.31 15.50 -13.85
C ILE A 96 -4.66 15.37 -15.33
N GLU A 97 -5.89 14.98 -15.65
CA GLU A 97 -6.39 14.85 -17.02
C GLU A 97 -6.33 16.17 -17.79
N LYS A 98 -6.66 17.28 -17.15
CA LYS A 98 -6.60 18.64 -17.75
C LYS A 98 -5.19 19.15 -18.02
N GLN A 99 -4.17 18.55 -17.42
CA GLN A 99 -2.77 18.93 -17.61
C GLN A 99 -2.19 18.49 -18.96
N GLN A 100 -2.92 17.80 -19.77
CA GLN A 100 -2.62 17.17 -21.06
C GLN A 100 -1.30 17.61 -21.72
N HIS A 101 -0.26 16.78 -21.58
CA HIS A 101 0.96 16.93 -22.36
C HIS A 101 1.12 15.81 -23.40
N TYR A 102 0.37 14.72 -23.26
CA TYR A 102 0.41 13.56 -24.16
C TYR A 102 -1.01 13.06 -24.43
N PHE A 103 -1.27 12.75 -25.68
CA PHE A 103 -2.59 12.25 -26.12
C PHE A 103 -2.75 10.74 -25.90
N GLU A 104 -1.66 10.03 -25.68
CA GLU A 104 -1.64 8.58 -25.52
C GLU A 104 -0.82 8.18 -24.31
N PRO A 105 -1.16 7.03 -23.65
CA PRO A 105 -0.34 6.50 -22.57
C PRO A 105 1.01 6.03 -23.10
N TYR A 106 2.04 6.07 -22.25
CA TYR A 106 3.34 5.51 -22.58
C TYR A 106 3.22 4.02 -22.89
N GLN A 107 3.69 3.63 -24.07
CA GLN A 107 3.79 2.23 -24.44
C GLN A 107 5.10 1.65 -23.90
N LEU A 108 4.97 0.73 -22.95
CA LEU A 108 6.13 -0.01 -22.46
C LEU A 108 6.47 -1.15 -23.43
N PRO A 109 7.76 -1.51 -23.57
CA PRO A 109 8.15 -2.69 -24.33
C PRO A 109 7.44 -3.93 -23.80
N GLU A 110 6.89 -4.73 -24.69
CA GLU A 110 6.32 -6.02 -24.31
C GLU A 110 7.45 -6.95 -23.79
N TYR A 111 7.17 -7.59 -22.65
CA TYR A 111 8.06 -8.64 -22.18
C TYR A 111 7.89 -9.87 -23.08
N VAL A 112 8.95 -10.20 -23.81
CA VAL A 112 9.07 -11.47 -24.54
C VAL A 112 9.79 -12.45 -23.61
N PRO A 113 9.15 -13.57 -23.19
CA PRO A 113 9.76 -14.54 -22.29
C PRO A 113 10.92 -15.29 -22.91
#